data_21ff32f6910cf350ef09906890773d7b
#
_entry.id   21ff32f6910cf350ef09906890773d7b
#
_cell.length_a   1.000
_cell.length_b   1.000
_cell.length_c   1.000
_cell.angle_alpha   90.00
_cell.angle_beta   90.00
_cell.angle_gamma   90.00
#
_symmetry.space_group_name_H-M   'P 1'
#
loop_
_entity.id
_entity.type
_entity.pdbx_description
1 polymer ?
#
loop_
_entity_poly.entity_id
_entity_poly.type
_entity_poly.pdbx_seq_one_letter_code
_entity_poly.pdbx_strand_id
1 'polypeptide(L)'
;MLGLTIAGKEDTKIVYDLLAQFQLAHTAKLYPGQLSGGMRQRIALARTLAVNPTLLLLDEPFSALDFYSKLALENFVSATLKQFHKTAILVTHDIGEAIAMSDKIYMFSNRPGTILHAFTVPQEIRDLVPFDARNAPEFQPLFQTIWKELEANGY
;
A
#
# COMPACT_ATOMS: atom_id res chain seq x y z
N MET A 1 -21.17 -6.77 -11.64
CA MET A 1 -20.13 -6.87 -12.67
C MET A 1 -19.17 -5.74 -12.42
N LEU A 2 -18.04 -6.00 -11.76
CA LEU A 2 -16.96 -5.04 -11.64
C LEU A 2 -16.51 -4.71 -13.06
N GLY A 3 -16.63 -3.44 -13.47
CA GLY A 3 -16.40 -2.99 -14.84
C GLY A 3 -14.95 -3.07 -15.31
N LEU A 4 -14.40 -4.27 -15.32
CA LEU A 4 -13.28 -4.64 -16.15
C LEU A 4 -13.88 -5.06 -17.49
N THR A 5 -14.30 -4.08 -18.28
CA THR A 5 -14.48 -4.29 -19.72
C THR A 5 -13.08 -4.32 -20.31
N ILE A 6 -12.39 -5.39 -20.06
CA ILE A 6 -11.15 -5.72 -20.73
C ILE A 6 -11.61 -6.42 -22.02
N ALA A 7 -11.26 -5.87 -23.17
CA ALA A 7 -11.70 -6.38 -24.47
C ALA A 7 -10.91 -7.64 -24.85
N GLY A 8 -11.53 -8.83 -24.73
CA GLY A 8 -10.97 -10.08 -25.25
C GLY A 8 -10.94 -11.25 -24.27
N LYS A 9 -10.87 -12.49 -24.79
CA LYS A 9 -10.82 -13.71 -23.97
C LYS A 9 -9.54 -13.87 -23.14
N GLU A 10 -8.42 -13.33 -23.62
CA GLU A 10 -7.13 -13.35 -22.88
C GLU A 10 -7.20 -12.52 -21.61
N ASP A 11 -7.89 -11.42 -21.65
CA ASP A 11 -8.03 -10.49 -20.53
C ASP A 11 -8.84 -11.09 -19.37
N THR A 12 -9.81 -11.94 -19.66
CA THR A 12 -10.60 -12.64 -18.64
C THR A 12 -9.74 -13.58 -17.80
N LYS A 13 -8.77 -14.26 -18.43
CA LYS A 13 -7.83 -15.14 -17.71
C LYS A 13 -6.97 -14.36 -16.73
N ILE A 14 -6.40 -13.24 -17.16
CA ILE A 14 -5.58 -12.35 -16.30
C ILE A 14 -6.39 -11.94 -15.06
N VAL A 15 -7.66 -11.59 -15.22
CA VAL A 15 -8.54 -11.21 -14.12
C VAL A 15 -8.72 -12.35 -13.12
N TYR A 16 -9.03 -13.57 -13.60
CA TYR A 16 -9.20 -14.72 -12.71
C TYR A 16 -7.90 -15.12 -12.03
N ASP A 17 -6.76 -15.06 -12.73
CA ASP A 17 -5.44 -15.34 -12.16
C ASP A 17 -5.09 -14.33 -11.06
N LEU A 18 -5.34 -13.05 -11.28
CA LEU A 18 -5.19 -12.01 -10.26
C LEU A 18 -6.12 -12.23 -9.07
N LEU A 19 -7.40 -12.49 -9.30
CA LEU A 19 -8.33 -12.78 -8.20
C LEU A 19 -7.90 -13.99 -7.39
N ALA A 20 -7.36 -15.03 -8.02
CA ALA A 20 -6.82 -16.19 -7.33
C ALA A 20 -5.59 -15.84 -6.49
N GLN A 21 -4.63 -15.09 -7.04
CA GLN A 21 -3.44 -14.61 -6.31
C GLN A 21 -3.82 -13.74 -5.11
N PHE A 22 -4.88 -12.96 -5.25
CA PHE A 22 -5.40 -12.09 -4.19
C PHE A 22 -6.34 -12.83 -3.21
N GLN A 23 -6.49 -14.16 -3.35
CA GLN A 23 -7.39 -15.01 -2.56
C GLN A 23 -8.86 -14.58 -2.67
N LEU A 24 -9.25 -14.00 -3.80
CA LEU A 24 -10.57 -13.44 -4.07
C LEU A 24 -11.34 -14.18 -5.18
N ALA A 25 -10.89 -15.37 -5.61
CA ALA A 25 -11.55 -16.13 -6.68
C ALA A 25 -13.05 -16.36 -6.39
N HIS A 26 -13.41 -16.59 -5.12
CA HIS A 26 -14.79 -16.79 -4.66
C HIS A 26 -15.68 -15.54 -4.81
N THR A 27 -15.07 -14.36 -4.97
CA THR A 27 -15.80 -13.08 -5.08
C THR A 27 -16.13 -12.68 -6.52
N ALA A 28 -15.69 -13.43 -7.50
CA ALA A 28 -15.80 -13.07 -8.92
C ALA A 28 -17.22 -12.74 -9.39
N LYS A 29 -18.25 -13.30 -8.72
CA LYS A 29 -19.68 -13.09 -9.03
C LYS A 29 -20.39 -12.15 -8.04
N LEU A 30 -19.66 -11.62 -7.04
CA LEU A 30 -20.26 -10.75 -6.03
C LEU A 30 -20.31 -9.29 -6.49
N TYR A 31 -21.29 -8.57 -5.99
CA TYR A 31 -21.41 -7.12 -6.17
C TYR A 31 -20.63 -6.37 -5.08
N PRO A 32 -20.18 -5.12 -5.32
CA PRO A 32 -19.40 -4.34 -4.37
C PRO A 32 -20.01 -4.24 -2.96
N GLY A 33 -21.35 -4.17 -2.87
CA GLY A 33 -22.06 -4.13 -1.59
C GLY A 33 -22.00 -5.44 -0.77
N GLN A 34 -21.60 -6.54 -1.39
CA GLN A 34 -21.47 -7.86 -0.75
C GLN A 34 -20.02 -8.14 -0.27
N LEU A 35 -19.11 -7.19 -0.48
CA LEU A 35 -17.70 -7.32 -0.18
C LEU A 35 -17.37 -6.62 1.15
N SER A 36 -16.49 -7.23 1.95
CA SER A 36 -15.90 -6.55 3.10
C SER A 36 -15.00 -5.37 2.68
N GLY A 37 -14.64 -4.48 3.62
CA GLY A 37 -13.73 -3.37 3.36
C GLY A 37 -12.40 -3.83 2.76
N GLY A 38 -11.75 -4.79 3.40
CA GLY A 38 -10.49 -5.36 2.91
C GLY A 38 -10.61 -6.07 1.56
N MET A 39 -11.73 -6.76 1.29
CA MET A 39 -11.99 -7.37 -0.02
C MET A 39 -12.11 -6.30 -1.10
N ARG A 40 -12.82 -5.20 -0.84
CA ARG A 40 -12.92 -4.07 -1.79
C ARG A 40 -11.56 -3.47 -2.12
N GLN A 41 -10.71 -3.27 -1.11
CA GLN A 41 -9.36 -2.71 -1.32
C GLN A 41 -8.45 -3.65 -2.10
N ARG A 42 -8.45 -4.95 -1.77
CA ARG A 42 -7.71 -5.96 -2.57
C ARG A 42 -8.20 -6.02 -4.02
N ILE A 43 -9.50 -5.94 -4.26
CA ILE A 43 -10.05 -5.89 -5.62
C ILE A 43 -9.64 -4.60 -6.34
N ALA A 44 -9.62 -3.45 -5.66
CA ALA A 44 -9.15 -2.21 -6.25
C ALA A 44 -7.68 -2.31 -6.68
N LEU A 45 -6.82 -2.88 -5.83
CA LEU A 45 -5.43 -3.14 -6.17
C LEU A 45 -5.28 -4.13 -7.34
N ALA A 46 -6.02 -5.26 -7.32
CA ALA A 46 -6.03 -6.22 -8.43
C ALA A 46 -6.44 -5.56 -9.75
N ARG A 47 -7.47 -4.70 -9.72
CA ARG A 47 -7.90 -3.94 -10.90
C ARG A 47 -6.81 -3.00 -11.43
N THR A 48 -6.10 -2.32 -10.53
CA THR A 48 -4.99 -1.43 -10.92
C THR A 48 -3.84 -2.23 -11.52
N LEU A 49 -3.50 -3.38 -10.95
CA LEU A 49 -2.43 -4.25 -11.46
C LEU A 49 -2.78 -4.95 -12.78
N ALA A 50 -4.08 -5.17 -13.06
CA ALA A 50 -4.52 -5.82 -14.29
C ALA A 50 -4.08 -5.09 -15.57
N VAL A 51 -3.91 -3.76 -15.52
CA VAL A 51 -3.40 -2.96 -16.63
C VAL A 51 -1.87 -2.88 -16.66
N ASN A 52 -1.20 -3.64 -15.80
CA ASN A 52 0.27 -3.73 -15.71
C ASN A 52 0.99 -2.37 -15.66
N PRO A 53 0.63 -1.45 -14.76
CA PRO A 53 1.23 -0.12 -14.71
C PRO A 53 2.70 -0.19 -14.30
N THR A 54 3.51 0.79 -14.71
CA THR A 54 4.89 0.96 -14.23
C THR A 54 4.95 1.61 -12.85
N LEU A 55 3.98 2.45 -12.54
CA LEU A 55 3.88 3.20 -11.28
C LEU A 55 2.46 3.09 -10.71
N LEU A 56 2.37 2.78 -9.42
CA LEU A 56 1.11 2.81 -8.67
C LEU A 56 1.07 4.03 -7.76
N LEU A 57 -0.10 4.66 -7.68
CA LEU A 57 -0.40 5.70 -6.71
C LEU A 57 -1.39 5.13 -5.68
N LEU A 58 -0.99 5.13 -4.42
CA LEU A 58 -1.76 4.63 -3.28
C LEU A 58 -2.02 5.82 -2.34
N ASP A 59 -3.23 6.35 -2.39
CA ASP A 59 -3.64 7.50 -1.60
C ASP A 59 -4.48 7.03 -0.41
N GLU A 60 -3.93 7.16 0.81
CA GLU A 60 -4.54 6.72 2.08
C GLU A 60 -5.15 5.30 2.02
N PRO A 61 -4.44 4.29 1.48
CA PRO A 61 -5.05 3.01 1.14
C PRO A 61 -5.51 2.18 2.35
N PHE A 62 -5.07 2.54 3.56
CA PHE A 62 -5.35 1.78 4.78
C PHE A 62 -6.19 2.54 5.81
N SER A 63 -6.51 3.81 5.57
CA SER A 63 -7.13 4.72 6.54
C SER A 63 -8.51 4.28 7.05
N ALA A 64 -9.27 3.52 6.25
CA ALA A 64 -10.63 3.08 6.59
C ALA A 64 -10.69 1.69 7.25
N LEU A 65 -9.54 1.13 7.69
CA LEU A 65 -9.47 -0.22 8.23
C LEU A 65 -9.22 -0.22 9.75
N ASP A 66 -9.74 -1.27 10.40
CA ASP A 66 -9.31 -1.62 11.74
C ASP A 66 -7.84 -2.07 11.75
N PHE A 67 -7.21 -2.02 12.93
CA PHE A 67 -5.78 -2.27 13.11
C PHE A 67 -5.31 -3.61 12.52
N TYR A 68 -6.01 -4.71 12.76
CA TYR A 68 -5.60 -6.03 12.27
C TYR A 68 -5.76 -6.16 10.75
N SER A 69 -6.87 -5.68 10.22
CA SER A 69 -7.12 -5.64 8.77
C SER A 69 -6.11 -4.77 8.04
N LYS A 70 -5.70 -3.64 8.66
CA LYS A 70 -4.66 -2.75 8.17
C LYS A 70 -3.33 -3.48 8.02
N LEU A 71 -2.81 -4.08 9.11
CA LEU A 71 -1.54 -4.82 9.11
C LEU A 71 -1.52 -5.96 8.08
N ALA A 72 -2.61 -6.72 8.00
CA ALA A 72 -2.74 -7.81 7.03
C ALA A 72 -2.70 -7.30 5.59
N LEU A 73 -3.35 -6.15 5.33
CA LEU A 73 -3.37 -5.55 3.98
C LEU A 73 -2.03 -4.90 3.63
N GLU A 74 -1.34 -4.25 4.56
CA GLU A 74 0.02 -3.72 4.34
C GLU A 74 0.99 -4.83 3.94
N ASN A 75 1.01 -5.95 4.68
CA ASN A 75 1.83 -7.11 4.34
C ASN A 75 1.49 -7.64 2.94
N PHE A 76 0.21 -7.74 2.62
CA PHE A 76 -0.27 -8.20 1.33
C PHE A 76 0.14 -7.25 0.19
N VAL A 77 -0.04 -5.94 0.36
CA VAL A 77 0.34 -4.92 -0.64
C VAL A 77 1.84 -4.92 -0.87
N SER A 78 2.65 -4.91 0.21
CA SER A 78 4.12 -4.96 0.12
C SER A 78 4.59 -6.21 -0.64
N ALA A 79 4.10 -7.39 -0.27
CA ALA A 79 4.43 -8.64 -0.96
C ALA A 79 4.04 -8.60 -2.45
N THR A 80 2.86 -8.05 -2.75
CA THR A 80 2.35 -7.91 -4.12
C THR A 80 3.25 -6.98 -4.95
N LEU A 81 3.62 -5.81 -4.42
CA LEU A 81 4.50 -4.86 -5.12
C LEU A 81 5.87 -5.48 -5.41
N LYS A 82 6.45 -6.19 -4.45
CA LYS A 82 7.71 -6.93 -4.62
C LYS A 82 7.58 -8.03 -5.68
N GLN A 83 6.54 -8.85 -5.60
CA GLN A 83 6.28 -9.96 -6.55
C GLN A 83 6.13 -9.48 -8.00
N PHE A 84 5.42 -8.37 -8.21
CA PHE A 84 5.19 -7.81 -9.53
C PHE A 84 6.26 -6.79 -9.97
N HIS A 85 7.31 -6.59 -9.17
CA HIS A 85 8.38 -5.62 -9.41
C HIS A 85 7.84 -4.22 -9.74
N LYS A 86 6.89 -3.74 -8.94
CA LYS A 86 6.23 -2.45 -9.16
C LYS A 86 6.81 -1.35 -8.29
N THR A 87 6.92 -0.16 -8.88
CA THR A 87 7.16 1.07 -8.13
C THR A 87 5.83 1.63 -7.65
N ALA A 88 5.77 2.09 -6.41
CA ALA A 88 4.59 2.73 -5.85
C ALA A 88 4.94 4.05 -5.15
N ILE A 89 4.02 4.98 -5.19
CA ILE A 89 4.00 6.17 -4.33
C ILE A 89 2.86 5.97 -3.35
N LEU A 90 3.19 5.93 -2.07
CA LEU A 90 2.25 5.85 -0.97
C LEU A 90 2.08 7.24 -0.36
N VAL A 91 0.85 7.74 -0.34
CA VAL A 91 0.47 8.95 0.40
C VAL A 91 -0.23 8.50 1.68
N THR A 92 0.30 8.91 2.82
CA THR A 92 -0.24 8.58 4.14
C THR A 92 0.12 9.65 5.16
N HIS A 93 -0.68 9.76 6.21
CA HIS A 93 -0.38 10.56 7.39
C HIS A 93 0.16 9.70 8.55
N ASP A 94 0.29 8.38 8.36
CA ASP A 94 0.80 7.46 9.37
C ASP A 94 2.29 7.20 9.15
N ILE A 95 3.13 7.68 10.10
CA ILE A 95 4.58 7.50 10.06
C ILE A 95 4.95 6.02 10.07
N GLY A 96 4.22 5.19 10.83
CA GLY A 96 4.49 3.76 10.91
C GLY A 96 4.26 3.05 9.59
N GLU A 97 3.22 3.42 8.83
CA GLU A 97 3.00 2.95 7.46
C GLU A 97 4.14 3.38 6.54
N ALA A 98 4.47 4.68 6.57
CA ALA A 98 5.53 5.23 5.73
C ALA A 98 6.85 4.49 5.92
N ILE A 99 7.26 4.21 7.17
CA ILE A 99 8.50 3.48 7.48
C ILE A 99 8.40 2.02 7.05
N ALA A 100 7.29 1.34 7.38
CA ALA A 100 7.18 -0.11 7.16
C ALA A 100 7.05 -0.49 5.68
N MET A 101 6.60 0.44 4.82
CA MET A 101 6.21 0.12 3.44
C MET A 101 7.05 0.80 2.35
N SER A 102 8.00 1.69 2.70
CA SER A 102 8.72 2.45 1.69
C SER A 102 10.24 2.31 1.79
N ASP A 103 10.91 2.61 0.68
CA ASP A 103 12.38 2.73 0.62
C ASP A 103 12.82 4.16 0.99
N LYS A 104 11.99 5.14 0.65
CA LYS A 104 12.23 6.57 0.89
C LYS A 104 10.95 7.25 1.32
N ILE A 105 11.06 8.19 2.25
CA ILE A 105 9.97 8.98 2.79
C ILE A 105 10.25 10.45 2.48
N TYR A 106 9.24 11.14 1.93
CA TYR A 106 9.28 12.58 1.69
C TYR A 106 8.24 13.24 2.56
N MET A 107 8.69 14.13 3.44
CA MET A 107 7.81 14.94 4.28
C MET A 107 7.48 16.24 3.58
N PHE A 108 6.19 16.56 3.53
CA PHE A 108 5.71 17.79 2.91
C PHE A 108 5.30 18.82 3.96
N SER A 109 5.51 20.11 3.64
CA SER A 109 4.96 21.22 4.43
C SER A 109 3.45 21.33 4.24
N ASN A 110 2.84 22.11 5.14
CA ASN A 110 1.50 22.65 4.93
C ASN A 110 1.48 23.56 3.68
N ARG A 111 0.46 24.36 3.52
CA ARG A 111 0.27 25.22 2.32
C ARG A 111 1.28 26.36 2.27
N PRO A 112 2.04 26.52 1.17
CA PRO A 112 2.11 25.64 -0.01
C PRO A 112 2.87 24.35 0.28
N GLY A 113 2.43 23.22 -0.33
CA GLY A 113 3.10 21.92 -0.18
C GLY A 113 4.48 21.92 -0.84
N THR A 114 5.53 21.87 -0.04
CA THR A 114 6.92 21.74 -0.49
C THR A 114 7.58 20.56 0.26
N ILE A 115 8.58 19.93 -0.33
CA ILE A 115 9.35 18.88 0.36
C ILE A 115 10.21 19.55 1.44
N LEU A 116 9.96 19.22 2.70
CA LEU A 116 10.75 19.68 3.84
C LEU A 116 11.96 18.78 4.08
N HIS A 117 11.71 17.47 4.16
CA HIS A 117 12.73 16.48 4.46
C HIS A 117 12.57 15.24 3.58
N ALA A 118 13.68 14.54 3.37
CA ALA A 118 13.72 13.23 2.73
C ALA A 118 14.49 12.26 3.64
N PHE A 119 13.87 11.13 3.96
CA PHE A 119 14.46 10.08 4.78
C PHE A 119 14.65 8.83 3.94
N THR A 120 15.78 8.15 4.12
CA THR A 120 16.01 6.81 3.57
C THR A 120 15.71 5.79 4.65
N VAL A 121 14.84 4.85 4.36
CA VAL A 121 14.53 3.77 5.29
C VAL A 121 15.72 2.79 5.31
N PRO A 122 16.24 2.39 6.48
CA PRO A 122 17.31 1.40 6.60
C PRO A 122 17.00 0.09 5.90
N GLN A 123 18.04 -0.56 5.36
CA GLN A 123 17.89 -1.83 4.64
C GLN A 123 17.29 -2.92 5.53
N GLU A 124 17.66 -2.93 6.80
CA GLU A 124 17.21 -3.87 7.82
C GLU A 124 15.68 -3.84 8.00
N ILE A 125 15.06 -2.67 7.80
CA ILE A 125 13.61 -2.50 7.81
C ILE A 125 13.01 -2.93 6.46
N ARG A 126 13.61 -2.50 5.34
CA ARG A 126 13.09 -2.75 3.98
C ARG A 126 13.04 -4.21 3.60
N ASP A 127 13.94 -5.03 4.15
CA ASP A 127 14.01 -6.48 3.86
C ASP A 127 12.92 -7.27 4.59
N LEU A 128 12.29 -6.69 5.60
CA LEU A 128 11.22 -7.32 6.38
C LEU A 128 9.84 -7.11 5.73
N VAL A 129 8.88 -7.93 6.16
CA VAL A 129 7.47 -7.63 5.89
C VAL A 129 7.00 -6.50 6.82
N PRO A 130 6.03 -5.67 6.43
CA PRO A 130 5.61 -4.49 7.20
C PRO A 130 5.28 -4.75 8.66
N PHE A 131 4.70 -5.91 8.98
CA PHE A 131 4.42 -6.29 10.36
C PHE A 131 5.70 -6.46 11.19
N ASP A 132 6.69 -7.20 10.66
CA ASP A 132 7.96 -7.46 11.35
C ASP A 132 8.88 -6.24 11.35
N ALA A 133 8.80 -5.41 10.32
CA ALA A 133 9.54 -4.15 10.20
C ALA A 133 9.35 -3.24 11.43
N ARG A 134 8.14 -3.24 12.01
CA ARG A 134 7.82 -2.45 13.21
C ARG A 134 8.56 -2.89 14.47
N ASN A 135 9.11 -4.11 14.48
CA ASN A 135 9.90 -4.66 15.57
C ASN A 135 11.42 -4.53 15.34
N ALA A 136 11.85 -4.02 14.18
CA ALA A 136 13.26 -3.80 13.89
C ALA A 136 13.85 -2.73 14.84
N PRO A 137 15.09 -2.90 15.34
CA PRO A 137 15.73 -1.94 16.23
C PRO A 137 15.80 -0.52 15.65
N GLU A 138 15.96 -0.41 14.33
CA GLU A 138 16.07 0.85 13.60
C GLU A 138 14.73 1.58 13.41
N PHE A 139 13.61 0.89 13.61
CA PHE A 139 12.27 1.43 13.35
C PHE A 139 11.94 2.59 14.28
N GLN A 140 12.07 2.37 15.59
CA GLN A 140 11.72 3.37 16.59
C GLN A 140 12.60 4.63 16.54
N PRO A 141 13.93 4.55 16.37
CA PRO A 141 14.76 5.72 16.13
C PRO A 141 14.34 6.54 14.91
N LEU A 142 14.03 5.89 13.78
CA LEU A 142 13.57 6.58 12.58
C LEU A 142 12.21 7.23 12.79
N PHE A 143 11.27 6.53 13.44
CA PHE A 143 9.96 7.07 13.81
C PHE A 143 10.10 8.36 14.64
N GLN A 144 10.92 8.32 15.69
CA GLN A 144 11.17 9.48 16.55
C GLN A 144 11.81 10.66 15.80
N THR A 145 12.69 10.37 14.84
CA THR A 145 13.30 11.40 14.00
C THR A 145 12.24 12.10 13.14
N ILE A 146 11.40 11.32 12.43
CA ILE A 146 10.32 11.86 11.58
C ILE A 146 9.30 12.63 12.42
N TRP A 147 8.92 12.09 13.59
CA TRP A 147 7.98 12.72 14.50
C TRP A 147 8.44 14.11 14.95
N LYS A 148 9.71 14.23 15.39
CA LYS A 148 10.29 15.51 15.81
C LYS A 148 10.29 16.55 14.70
N GLU A 149 10.57 16.14 13.47
CA GLU A 149 10.52 17.04 12.31
C GLU A 149 9.09 17.50 12.01
N LEU A 150 8.09 16.62 12.17
CA LEU A 150 6.67 17.01 12.04
C LEU A 150 6.28 18.02 13.11
N GLU A 151 6.59 17.78 14.40
CA GLU A 151 6.31 18.70 15.50
C GLU A 151 6.97 20.06 15.27
N ALA A 152 8.23 20.09 14.82
CA ALA A 152 8.97 21.32 14.55
C ALA A 152 8.36 22.16 13.41
N ASN A 153 7.60 21.54 12.51
CA ASN A 153 6.95 22.18 11.36
C ASN A 153 5.43 22.40 11.56
N GLY A 154 4.93 22.24 12.78
CA GLY A 154 3.56 22.66 13.16
C GLY A 154 2.47 21.64 12.87
N TYR A 155 2.82 20.35 12.92
CA TYR A 155 1.87 19.23 12.87
C TYR A 155 1.57 18.68 14.26
#